data_c8f3fdaf326aab5f0eeddfdee31f31ea
#
_entry.id   c8f3fdaf326aab5f0eeddfdee31f31ea
#
_cell.length_a   1.000
_cell.length_b   1.000
_cell.length_c   1.000
_cell.angle_alpha   90.00
_cell.angle_beta   90.00
_cell.angle_gamma   90.00
#
_symmetry.space_group_name_H-M   'P 1'
#
loop_
_entity.id
_entity.type
_entity.pdbx_description
1 polymer ?
#
loop_
_entity_poly.entity_id
_entity_poly.type
_entity_poly.pdbx_seq_one_letter_code
_entity_poly.pdbx_strand_id
1 'polypeptide(L)'
;MKKHIIIALFFILFGVFSPFSNMYAETSNINKNDQIVNVFNNSNLEEKINYIKSSNLNNWSVAEINQTLDRLDKLNLDIMERATLKREIIRQAGFSNFDFKGTNSDVFAFKELRIEIIEIEEPIVLYRRSKAGEPESKYGLGYWWGDKERNIEETRNELAVLEAWGNPLSTAYKIQVPKGTKILKGITASQIQYLNGSKVVQEYREGGAMQYWINTVSNSWLK
;
A
#
# COMPACT_ATOMS: atom_id res chain seq x y z
N MET A 1 -24.89 68.84 -33.14
CA MET A 1 -25.28 67.44 -32.99
C MET A 1 -24.01 66.59 -32.96
N LYS A 2 -23.54 66.15 -31.79
CA LYS A 2 -22.35 65.24 -31.63
C LYS A 2 -22.83 63.81 -31.45
N LYS A 3 -22.49 62.91 -32.38
CA LYS A 3 -22.81 61.51 -32.30
C LYS A 3 -21.72 60.83 -31.45
N HIS A 4 -22.12 60.19 -30.35
CA HIS A 4 -21.27 59.40 -29.53
C HIS A 4 -21.27 57.95 -30.11
N ILE A 5 -20.08 57.45 -30.49
CA ILE A 5 -19.86 56.08 -30.91
C ILE A 5 -19.47 55.34 -29.66
N ILE A 6 -20.30 54.38 -29.25
CA ILE A 6 -19.99 53.42 -28.17
C ILE A 6 -19.25 52.25 -28.80
N ILE A 7 -17.95 52.12 -28.48
CA ILE A 7 -17.15 50.94 -28.85
C ILE A 7 -17.35 49.91 -27.74
N ALA A 8 -18.09 48.85 -28.05
CA ALA A 8 -18.19 47.68 -27.18
C ALA A 8 -16.92 46.81 -27.35
N LEU A 9 -16.09 46.78 -26.32
CA LEU A 9 -14.94 45.89 -26.25
C LEU A 9 -15.43 44.47 -25.90
N PHE A 10 -15.39 43.57 -26.87
CA PHE A 10 -15.56 42.14 -26.64
C PHE A 10 -14.24 41.58 -26.08
N PHE A 11 -14.19 41.28 -24.77
CA PHE A 11 -13.16 40.45 -24.19
C PHE A 11 -13.44 39.00 -24.60
N ILE A 12 -12.69 38.49 -25.56
CA ILE A 12 -12.60 37.04 -25.83
C ILE A 12 -11.70 36.48 -24.78
N LEU A 13 -12.27 35.88 -23.73
CA LEU A 13 -11.57 34.98 -22.79
C LEU A 13 -11.21 33.72 -23.56
N PHE A 14 -9.97 33.61 -24.01
CA PHE A 14 -9.39 32.34 -24.40
C PHE A 14 -9.23 31.51 -23.11
N GLY A 15 -10.25 30.72 -22.79
CA GLY A 15 -10.11 29.60 -21.86
C GLY A 15 -9.14 28.61 -22.46
N VAL A 16 -7.97 28.48 -21.85
CA VAL A 16 -7.04 27.38 -22.15
C VAL A 16 -7.74 26.12 -21.65
N PHE A 17 -8.52 25.48 -22.50
CA PHE A 17 -9.04 24.14 -22.26
C PHE A 17 -7.83 23.19 -22.31
N SER A 18 -7.43 22.69 -21.14
CA SER A 18 -6.50 21.58 -21.08
C SER A 18 -7.06 20.43 -21.93
N PRO A 19 -6.29 19.87 -22.89
CA PRO A 19 -6.77 18.78 -23.73
C PRO A 19 -7.15 17.52 -22.92
N PHE A 20 -6.80 17.48 -21.65
CA PHE A 20 -7.11 16.35 -20.75
C PHE A 20 -8.56 16.37 -20.22
N SER A 21 -9.27 17.50 -20.18
CA SER A 21 -10.65 17.53 -19.66
C SER A 21 -11.66 16.84 -20.59
N ASN A 22 -11.39 16.74 -21.89
CA ASN A 22 -12.30 16.11 -22.86
C ASN A 22 -12.09 14.59 -22.98
N MET A 23 -10.95 14.06 -22.55
CA MET A 23 -10.69 12.61 -22.64
C MET A 23 -11.46 11.81 -21.55
N TYR A 24 -11.93 12.47 -20.51
CA TYR A 24 -12.67 11.84 -19.41
C TYR A 24 -14.20 11.81 -19.59
N ALA A 25 -14.76 12.57 -20.53
CA ALA A 25 -16.21 12.72 -20.70
C ALA A 25 -16.87 11.68 -21.62
N GLU A 26 -16.10 10.99 -22.47
CA GLU A 26 -16.65 10.02 -23.45
C GLU A 26 -16.64 8.55 -22.99
N THR A 27 -16.22 8.23 -21.75
CA THR A 27 -15.98 6.85 -21.32
C THR A 27 -16.99 6.29 -20.32
N SER A 28 -18.28 6.62 -20.45
CA SER A 28 -19.31 6.17 -19.50
C SER A 28 -19.58 4.65 -19.45
N ASN A 29 -18.85 3.83 -20.26
CA ASN A 29 -18.98 2.37 -20.30
C ASN A 29 -17.65 1.60 -20.20
N ILE A 30 -16.50 2.26 -20.01
CA ILE A 30 -15.24 1.54 -19.81
C ILE A 30 -15.13 1.16 -18.33
N ASN A 31 -14.87 -0.12 -18.06
CA ASN A 31 -14.61 -0.61 -16.70
C ASN A 31 -13.46 0.19 -16.08
N LYS A 32 -13.62 0.66 -14.84
CA LYS A 32 -12.60 1.44 -14.07
C LYS A 32 -11.20 0.81 -14.16
N ASN A 33 -11.14 -0.52 -14.11
CA ASN A 33 -9.90 -1.26 -14.21
C ASN A 33 -9.24 -1.19 -15.61
N ASP A 34 -10.01 -1.05 -16.69
CA ASP A 34 -9.47 -0.91 -18.04
C ASP A 34 -8.93 0.50 -18.27
N GLN A 35 -9.55 1.51 -17.67
CA GLN A 35 -9.05 2.89 -17.66
C GLN A 35 -7.68 2.98 -16.96
N ILE A 36 -7.54 2.38 -15.77
CA ILE A 36 -6.27 2.42 -15.03
C ILE A 36 -5.14 1.72 -15.78
N VAL A 37 -5.42 0.59 -16.44
CA VAL A 37 -4.44 -0.13 -17.28
C VAL A 37 -4.01 0.70 -18.48
N ASN A 38 -4.93 1.39 -19.15
CA ASN A 38 -4.60 2.26 -20.27
C ASN A 38 -3.67 3.41 -19.83
N VAL A 39 -3.95 4.06 -18.71
CA VAL A 39 -3.07 5.09 -18.14
C VAL A 39 -1.70 4.50 -17.79
N PHE A 40 -1.66 3.32 -17.17
CA PHE A 40 -0.39 2.70 -16.77
C PHE A 40 0.49 2.26 -17.94
N ASN A 41 -0.07 1.97 -19.10
CA ASN A 41 0.68 1.64 -20.29
C ASN A 41 1.22 2.87 -21.06
N ASN A 42 0.53 4.02 -20.96
CA ASN A 42 0.75 5.15 -21.85
C ASN A 42 1.28 6.42 -21.16
N SER A 43 1.47 6.40 -19.83
CA SER A 43 1.85 7.57 -19.04
C SER A 43 3.20 7.37 -18.34
N ASN A 44 3.86 8.46 -17.96
CA ASN A 44 5.01 8.41 -17.09
C ASN A 44 4.60 8.14 -15.62
N LEU A 45 5.58 7.87 -14.74
CA LEU A 45 5.31 7.48 -13.35
C LEU A 45 4.54 8.55 -12.56
N GLU A 46 4.84 9.83 -12.77
CA GLU A 46 4.16 10.93 -12.07
C GLU A 46 2.67 11.03 -12.48
N GLU A 47 2.38 10.91 -13.78
CA GLU A 47 1.01 10.89 -14.30
C GLU A 47 0.23 9.69 -13.77
N LYS A 48 0.84 8.49 -13.69
CA LYS A 48 0.24 7.29 -13.09
C LYS A 48 -0.12 7.52 -11.62
N ILE A 49 0.79 8.11 -10.83
CA ILE A 49 0.56 8.44 -9.42
C ILE A 49 -0.57 9.45 -9.28
N ASN A 50 -0.57 10.51 -10.10
CA ASN A 50 -1.61 11.53 -10.07
C ASN A 50 -2.98 10.95 -10.44
N TYR A 51 -3.03 10.03 -11.41
CA TYR A 51 -4.25 9.30 -11.74
C TYR A 51 -4.76 8.46 -10.55
N ILE A 52 -3.90 7.70 -9.89
CA ILE A 52 -4.26 6.93 -8.69
C ILE A 52 -4.85 7.85 -7.62
N LYS A 53 -4.20 8.97 -7.32
CA LYS A 53 -4.66 9.95 -6.31
C LYS A 53 -6.01 10.57 -6.65
N SER A 54 -6.30 10.80 -7.92
CA SER A 54 -7.57 11.36 -8.39
C SER A 54 -8.70 10.33 -8.51
N SER A 55 -8.39 9.04 -8.51
CA SER A 55 -9.36 7.95 -8.77
C SER A 55 -10.27 7.62 -7.59
N ASN A 56 -10.10 8.27 -6.42
CA ASN A 56 -10.94 8.09 -5.23
C ASN A 56 -11.13 6.62 -4.83
N LEU A 57 -10.01 5.88 -4.72
CA LEU A 57 -9.99 4.43 -4.49
C LEU A 57 -10.67 3.99 -3.18
N ASN A 58 -10.87 4.91 -2.22
CA ASN A 58 -11.64 4.62 -1.00
C ASN A 58 -13.08 4.17 -1.28
N ASN A 59 -13.63 4.53 -2.46
CA ASN A 59 -14.97 4.17 -2.89
C ASN A 59 -15.00 2.88 -3.75
N TRP A 60 -13.84 2.25 -3.96
CA TRP A 60 -13.76 1.00 -4.70
C TRP A 60 -13.97 -0.19 -3.76
N SER A 61 -14.58 -1.25 -4.29
CA SER A 61 -14.66 -2.51 -3.58
C SER A 61 -13.26 -3.13 -3.41
N VAL A 62 -13.11 -3.98 -2.41
CA VAL A 62 -11.88 -4.77 -2.21
C VAL A 62 -11.51 -5.56 -3.47
N ALA A 63 -12.52 -6.13 -4.15
CA ALA A 63 -12.30 -6.88 -5.40
C ALA A 63 -11.75 -6.02 -6.54
N GLU A 64 -12.26 -4.79 -6.74
CA GLU A 64 -11.76 -3.86 -7.76
C GLU A 64 -10.30 -3.47 -7.49
N ILE A 65 -9.95 -3.21 -6.21
CA ILE A 65 -8.59 -2.84 -5.83
C ILE A 65 -7.64 -4.03 -6.04
N ASN A 66 -7.99 -5.22 -5.57
CA ASN A 66 -7.18 -6.43 -5.77
C ASN A 66 -6.96 -6.73 -7.26
N GLN A 67 -8.01 -6.62 -8.07
CA GLN A 67 -7.89 -6.79 -9.53
C GLN A 67 -6.91 -5.78 -10.13
N THR A 68 -6.88 -4.55 -9.62
CA THR A 68 -5.91 -3.52 -10.06
C THR A 68 -4.48 -3.88 -9.66
N LEU A 69 -4.27 -4.36 -8.43
CA LEU A 69 -2.96 -4.82 -7.94
C LEU A 69 -2.45 -6.02 -8.78
N ASP A 70 -3.31 -6.97 -9.11
CA ASP A 70 -2.98 -8.13 -9.96
C ASP A 70 -2.65 -7.72 -11.41
N ARG A 71 -3.33 -6.70 -11.93
CA ARG A 71 -3.04 -6.18 -13.28
C ARG A 71 -1.67 -5.52 -13.35
N LEU A 72 -1.24 -4.80 -12.30
CA LEU A 72 0.11 -4.25 -12.22
C LEU A 72 1.19 -5.32 -12.34
N ASP A 73 0.96 -6.51 -11.81
CA ASP A 73 1.91 -7.63 -11.90
C ASP A 73 2.09 -8.16 -13.32
N LYS A 74 1.13 -7.90 -14.20
CA LYS A 74 1.12 -8.33 -15.61
C LYS A 74 1.70 -7.28 -16.57
N LEU A 75 1.92 -6.04 -16.08
CA LEU A 75 2.50 -4.98 -16.90
C LEU A 75 4.03 -5.08 -16.92
N ASN A 76 4.62 -4.64 -18.03
CA ASN A 76 6.08 -4.57 -18.18
C ASN A 76 6.63 -3.32 -17.47
N LEU A 77 6.55 -3.32 -16.14
CA LEU A 77 7.07 -2.26 -15.27
C LEU A 77 8.34 -2.74 -14.57
N ASP A 78 9.30 -1.84 -14.35
CA ASP A 78 10.39 -2.17 -13.46
C ASP A 78 9.88 -2.37 -12.01
N ILE A 79 10.69 -3.05 -11.20
CA ILE A 79 10.27 -3.45 -9.85
C ILE A 79 10.03 -2.25 -8.92
N MET A 80 10.80 -1.16 -9.08
CA MET A 80 10.64 0.05 -8.25
C MET A 80 9.39 0.82 -8.65
N GLU A 81 9.11 0.94 -9.95
CA GLU A 81 7.89 1.55 -10.46
C GLU A 81 6.66 0.77 -9.98
N ARG A 82 6.68 -0.56 -10.12
CA ARG A 82 5.59 -1.43 -9.65
C ARG A 82 5.37 -1.30 -8.14
N ALA A 83 6.43 -1.31 -7.34
CA ALA A 83 6.34 -1.14 -5.89
C ALA A 83 5.74 0.23 -5.53
N THR A 84 6.17 1.30 -6.22
CA THR A 84 5.67 2.66 -6.01
C THR A 84 4.17 2.77 -6.31
N LEU A 85 3.72 2.21 -7.43
CA LEU A 85 2.30 2.23 -7.81
C LEU A 85 1.45 1.39 -6.86
N LYS A 86 1.90 0.18 -6.48
CA LYS A 86 1.21 -0.65 -5.48
C LYS A 86 1.08 0.06 -4.15
N ARG A 87 2.17 0.67 -3.65
CA ARG A 87 2.13 1.48 -2.43
C ARG A 87 1.07 2.55 -2.51
N GLU A 88 1.04 3.32 -3.60
CA GLU A 88 0.10 4.43 -3.74
C GLU A 88 -1.34 3.93 -3.80
N ILE A 89 -1.64 2.87 -4.56
CA ILE A 89 -2.97 2.25 -4.60
C ILE A 89 -3.42 1.82 -3.20
N ILE A 90 -2.57 1.10 -2.46
CA ILE A 90 -2.88 0.61 -1.12
C ILE A 90 -3.16 1.78 -0.16
N ARG A 91 -2.36 2.84 -0.22
CA ARG A 91 -2.57 4.03 0.62
C ARG A 91 -3.86 4.75 0.29
N GLN A 92 -4.19 4.91 -0.99
CA GLN A 92 -5.45 5.52 -1.44
C GLN A 92 -6.67 4.63 -1.16
N ALA A 93 -6.47 3.31 -0.99
CA ALA A 93 -7.50 2.37 -0.54
C ALA A 93 -7.78 2.41 0.98
N GLY A 94 -7.18 3.36 1.71
CA GLY A 94 -7.43 3.57 3.14
C GLY A 94 -6.32 3.09 4.08
N PHE A 95 -5.21 2.56 3.55
CA PHE A 95 -4.06 2.12 4.36
C PHE A 95 -3.00 3.23 4.47
N SER A 96 -3.40 4.38 5.01
CA SER A 96 -2.60 5.62 5.04
C SER A 96 -1.22 5.48 5.69
N ASN A 97 -1.07 4.55 6.64
CA ASN A 97 0.19 4.27 7.33
C ASN A 97 1.09 3.28 6.59
N PHE A 98 0.60 2.65 5.50
CA PHE A 98 1.39 1.70 4.74
C PHE A 98 2.59 2.41 4.10
N ASP A 99 3.78 1.94 4.41
CA ASP A 99 5.06 2.53 4.03
C ASP A 99 5.16 4.05 4.32
N PHE A 100 4.86 4.44 5.57
CA PHE A 100 4.88 5.85 5.99
C PHE A 100 6.24 6.54 5.80
N LYS A 101 7.32 5.78 5.66
CA LYS A 101 8.67 6.30 5.35
C LYS A 101 8.87 6.66 3.88
N GLY A 102 7.95 6.25 3.00
CA GLY A 102 8.01 6.54 1.57
C GLY A 102 9.13 5.82 0.80
N THR A 103 9.63 4.70 1.33
CA THR A 103 10.77 3.95 0.79
C THR A 103 10.36 2.69 0.02
N ASN A 104 9.08 2.38 -0.07
CA ASN A 104 8.51 1.12 -0.55
C ASN A 104 8.91 -0.11 0.31
N SER A 105 9.51 0.09 1.50
CA SER A 105 9.99 -1.01 2.35
C SER A 105 8.88 -1.98 2.74
N ASP A 106 7.68 -1.46 3.04
CA ASP A 106 6.54 -2.31 3.41
C ASP A 106 6.02 -3.13 2.22
N VAL A 107 6.10 -2.60 0.98
CA VAL A 107 5.75 -3.35 -0.24
C VAL A 107 6.75 -4.48 -0.45
N PHE A 108 8.05 -4.20 -0.29
CA PHE A 108 9.12 -5.20 -0.44
C PHE A 108 9.15 -6.24 0.68
N ALA A 109 8.41 -6.04 1.78
CA ALA A 109 8.23 -7.07 2.79
C ALA A 109 7.36 -8.25 2.30
N PHE A 110 6.63 -8.07 1.19
CA PHE A 110 5.81 -9.12 0.58
C PHE A 110 6.52 -9.78 -0.60
N LYS A 111 6.55 -11.12 -0.62
CA LYS A 111 7.19 -11.92 -1.66
C LYS A 111 6.64 -11.54 -3.04
N GLU A 112 7.54 -11.25 -3.99
CA GLU A 112 7.19 -10.84 -5.35
C GLU A 112 6.25 -9.61 -5.42
N LEU A 113 6.21 -8.78 -4.36
CA LEU A 113 5.30 -7.66 -4.18
C LEU A 113 3.82 -8.07 -4.21
N ARG A 114 3.48 -9.34 -3.97
CA ARG A 114 2.11 -9.85 -4.00
C ARG A 114 1.40 -9.53 -2.68
N ILE A 115 0.47 -8.61 -2.76
CA ILE A 115 -0.31 -8.09 -1.63
C ILE A 115 -1.78 -8.19 -2.01
N GLU A 116 -2.57 -8.73 -1.11
CA GLU A 116 -4.01 -8.82 -1.19
C GLU A 116 -4.64 -7.98 -0.08
N ILE A 117 -5.66 -7.18 -0.40
CA ILE A 117 -6.53 -6.57 0.59
C ILE A 117 -7.64 -7.57 0.89
N ILE A 118 -7.86 -7.86 2.16
CA ILE A 118 -9.01 -8.67 2.60
C ILE A 118 -9.86 -7.90 3.61
N GLU A 119 -11.16 -8.12 3.58
CA GLU A 119 -12.07 -7.70 4.62
C GLU A 119 -12.44 -8.92 5.47
N ILE A 120 -12.28 -8.82 6.78
CA ILE A 120 -12.47 -9.94 7.70
C ILE A 120 -13.96 -10.27 7.79
N GLU A 121 -14.37 -11.44 7.30
CA GLU A 121 -15.76 -11.91 7.31
C GLU A 121 -16.17 -12.47 8.67
N GLU A 122 -15.28 -13.18 9.36
CA GLU A 122 -15.43 -13.68 10.72
C GLU A 122 -14.19 -13.33 11.54
N PRO A 123 -14.31 -13.06 12.86
CA PRO A 123 -13.16 -12.67 13.68
C PRO A 123 -12.02 -13.67 13.60
N ILE A 124 -10.81 -13.20 13.27
CA ILE A 124 -9.61 -14.03 13.19
C ILE A 124 -8.62 -13.70 14.30
N VAL A 125 -7.80 -14.69 14.64
CA VAL A 125 -6.75 -14.54 15.64
C VAL A 125 -5.41 -14.40 14.92
N LEU A 126 -4.65 -13.35 15.27
CA LEU A 126 -3.32 -13.10 14.75
C LEU A 126 -2.30 -12.99 15.89
N TYR A 127 -1.04 -13.26 15.56
CA TYR A 127 0.04 -13.40 16.51
C TYR A 127 1.23 -12.51 16.13
N ARG A 128 1.91 -11.99 17.12
CA ARG A 128 3.12 -11.19 16.94
C ARG A 128 4.09 -11.43 18.08
N ARG A 129 5.39 -11.47 17.79
CA ARG A 129 6.41 -11.29 18.81
C ARG A 129 7.05 -9.92 18.69
N SER A 130 7.30 -9.30 19.84
CA SER A 130 7.97 -8.01 19.93
C SER A 130 8.59 -7.80 21.30
N LYS A 131 9.01 -6.58 21.62
CA LYS A 131 9.44 -6.21 22.97
C LYS A 131 8.26 -6.13 23.94
N ALA A 132 8.52 -6.20 25.23
CA ALA A 132 7.52 -5.96 26.27
C ALA A 132 7.03 -4.50 26.25
N GLY A 133 5.79 -4.25 26.73
CA GLY A 133 5.21 -2.92 26.88
C GLY A 133 4.81 -2.24 25.57
N GLU A 134 4.61 -2.99 24.47
CA GLU A 134 4.16 -2.39 23.21
C GLU A 134 2.78 -1.73 23.30
N PRO A 135 1.76 -2.29 23.99
CA PRO A 135 0.44 -1.65 24.09
C PRO A 135 0.47 -0.23 24.63
N GLU A 136 1.40 0.06 25.52
CA GLU A 136 1.58 1.35 26.19
C GLU A 136 2.58 2.26 25.45
N SER A 137 3.20 1.75 24.39
CA SER A 137 4.20 2.50 23.64
C SER A 137 3.54 3.53 22.71
N LYS A 138 4.31 4.56 22.31
CA LYS A 138 3.89 5.56 21.32
C LYS A 138 3.37 4.95 20.01
N TYR A 139 3.87 3.77 19.64
CA TYR A 139 3.55 3.10 18.36
C TYR A 139 2.52 1.99 18.55
N GLY A 140 2.03 1.73 19.78
CA GLY A 140 1.09 0.67 20.10
C GLY A 140 1.64 -0.71 19.71
N LEU A 141 0.73 -1.60 19.37
CA LEU A 141 1.03 -3.00 19.03
C LEU A 141 1.72 -3.20 17.66
N GLY A 142 1.92 -2.12 16.90
CA GLY A 142 2.53 -2.20 15.57
C GLY A 142 1.65 -2.81 14.49
N TYR A 143 2.15 -2.82 13.25
CA TYR A 143 1.35 -3.13 12.05
C TYR A 143 1.44 -4.59 11.59
N TRP A 144 2.55 -5.30 11.86
CA TRP A 144 2.87 -6.61 11.28
C TRP A 144 2.48 -7.76 12.20
N TRP A 145 1.75 -8.75 11.65
CA TRP A 145 1.19 -9.89 12.37
C TRP A 145 1.36 -11.17 11.56
N GLY A 146 1.46 -12.32 12.25
CA GLY A 146 1.50 -13.65 11.65
C GLY A 146 0.19 -14.41 11.87
N ASP A 147 0.04 -15.50 11.13
CA ASP A 147 -1.14 -16.37 11.13
C ASP A 147 -1.19 -17.35 12.31
N LYS A 148 -0.05 -17.65 12.92
CA LYS A 148 0.10 -18.59 14.04
C LYS A 148 1.10 -18.07 15.06
N GLU A 149 1.04 -18.65 16.25
CA GLU A 149 2.05 -18.42 17.26
C GLU A 149 3.38 -19.05 16.82
N ARG A 150 4.49 -18.34 17.08
CA ARG A 150 5.86 -18.73 16.73
C ARG A 150 6.77 -18.46 17.92
N ASN A 151 7.81 -19.29 18.09
CA ASN A 151 8.92 -18.94 18.96
C ASN A 151 9.80 -17.85 18.33
N ILE A 152 10.89 -17.44 19.01
CA ILE A 152 11.77 -16.36 18.54
C ILE A 152 12.42 -16.74 17.21
N GLU A 153 12.99 -17.94 17.11
CA GLU A 153 13.72 -18.39 15.92
C GLU A 153 12.78 -18.56 14.71
N GLU A 154 11.61 -19.15 14.91
CA GLU A 154 10.58 -19.26 13.87
C GLU A 154 10.11 -17.87 13.40
N THR A 155 9.95 -16.91 14.34
CA THR A 155 9.56 -15.54 13.97
C THR A 155 10.65 -14.87 13.13
N ARG A 156 11.93 -15.04 13.50
CA ARG A 156 13.04 -14.52 12.74
C ARG A 156 13.10 -15.12 11.33
N ASN A 157 13.00 -16.43 11.22
CA ASN A 157 13.15 -17.11 9.93
C ASN A 157 11.90 -16.98 9.05
N GLU A 158 10.73 -17.36 9.55
CA GLU A 158 9.50 -17.45 8.75
C GLU A 158 8.87 -16.11 8.47
N LEU A 159 9.00 -15.11 9.37
CA LEU A 159 8.53 -13.74 9.18
C LEU A 159 9.66 -12.76 8.85
N ALA A 160 10.85 -13.29 8.56
CA ALA A 160 12.05 -12.56 8.13
C ALA A 160 12.38 -11.32 8.97
N VAL A 161 12.25 -11.42 10.31
CA VAL A 161 12.55 -10.33 11.23
C VAL A 161 14.05 -10.29 11.54
N LEU A 162 14.78 -9.34 10.98
CA LEU A 162 16.22 -9.21 11.17
C LEU A 162 16.59 -8.78 12.59
N GLU A 163 17.68 -9.30 13.13
CA GLU A 163 18.25 -8.86 14.42
C GLU A 163 18.69 -7.40 14.37
N ALA A 164 19.22 -6.98 13.23
CA ALA A 164 19.65 -5.62 12.97
C ALA A 164 18.54 -4.57 13.17
N TRP A 165 17.27 -4.97 13.16
CA TRP A 165 16.15 -4.06 13.45
C TRP A 165 15.97 -3.80 14.95
N GLY A 166 16.75 -4.48 15.83
CA GLY A 166 16.75 -4.25 17.26
C GLY A 166 15.49 -4.70 18.01
N ASN A 167 14.65 -5.53 17.38
CA ASN A 167 13.48 -6.09 18.04
C ASN A 167 13.86 -7.42 18.75
N PRO A 168 13.78 -7.49 20.09
CA PRO A 168 14.22 -8.68 20.83
C PRO A 168 13.26 -9.86 20.72
N LEU A 169 12.03 -9.66 20.22
CA LEU A 169 10.98 -10.68 20.11
C LEU A 169 10.65 -11.42 21.44
N SER A 170 10.92 -10.76 22.57
CA SER A 170 10.86 -11.37 23.91
C SER A 170 9.44 -11.69 24.36
N THR A 171 8.45 -10.92 23.88
CA THR A 171 7.06 -11.03 24.31
C THR A 171 6.17 -11.46 23.14
N ALA A 172 5.31 -12.45 23.40
CA ALA A 172 4.26 -12.86 22.47
C ALA A 172 3.00 -12.03 22.72
N TYR A 173 2.41 -11.53 21.65
CA TYR A 173 1.12 -10.86 21.62
C TYR A 173 0.15 -11.65 20.75
N LYS A 174 -1.11 -11.62 21.14
CA LYS A 174 -2.21 -12.27 20.44
C LYS A 174 -3.38 -11.28 20.38
N ILE A 175 -3.93 -11.09 19.19
CA ILE A 175 -5.10 -10.23 19.00
C ILE A 175 -6.24 -11.01 18.32
N GLN A 176 -7.45 -10.57 18.57
CA GLN A 176 -8.61 -10.98 17.78
C GLN A 176 -9.05 -9.80 16.92
N VAL A 177 -8.81 -9.89 15.63
CA VAL A 177 -9.22 -8.89 14.64
C VAL A 177 -10.72 -9.05 14.39
N PRO A 178 -11.53 -8.00 14.58
CA PRO A 178 -12.96 -8.10 14.42
C PRO A 178 -13.38 -8.18 12.95
N LYS A 179 -14.59 -8.74 12.72
CA LYS A 179 -15.29 -8.70 11.44
C LYS A 179 -15.39 -7.27 10.89
N GLY A 180 -15.30 -7.13 9.58
CA GLY A 180 -15.36 -5.84 8.86
C GLY A 180 -14.04 -5.07 8.84
N THR A 181 -12.99 -5.55 9.52
CA THR A 181 -11.67 -4.93 9.46
C THR A 181 -11.01 -5.22 8.11
N LYS A 182 -10.54 -4.18 7.42
CA LYS A 182 -9.71 -4.34 6.21
C LYS A 182 -8.25 -4.45 6.60
N ILE A 183 -7.56 -5.46 6.08
CA ILE A 183 -6.14 -5.72 6.33
C ILE A 183 -5.44 -6.13 5.05
N LEU A 184 -4.10 -5.99 5.00
CA LEU A 184 -3.28 -6.53 3.93
C LEU A 184 -2.81 -7.94 4.32
N LYS A 185 -2.68 -8.81 3.31
CA LYS A 185 -2.25 -10.19 3.45
C LYS A 185 -1.29 -10.56 2.34
N GLY A 186 -0.29 -11.37 2.66
CA GLY A 186 0.63 -11.94 1.66
C GLY A 186 1.72 -12.77 2.31
N ILE A 187 2.56 -13.36 1.47
CA ILE A 187 3.70 -14.16 1.93
C ILE A 187 4.87 -13.22 2.24
N THR A 188 5.54 -13.45 3.36
CA THR A 188 6.73 -12.70 3.75
C THR A 188 7.85 -12.93 2.74
N ALA A 189 8.44 -11.83 2.25
CA ALA A 189 9.65 -11.88 1.43
C ALA A 189 10.89 -12.15 2.29
N SER A 190 11.94 -12.69 1.68
CA SER A 190 13.25 -12.76 2.32
C SER A 190 13.78 -11.35 2.65
N GLN A 191 14.54 -11.25 3.74
CA GLN A 191 15.19 -10.02 4.15
C GLN A 191 16.70 -10.21 4.28
N ILE A 192 17.47 -9.20 3.86
CA ILE A 192 18.92 -9.22 3.85
C ILE A 192 19.45 -7.97 4.54
N GLN A 193 20.38 -8.15 5.46
CA GLN A 193 21.22 -7.09 6.01
C GLN A 193 22.62 -7.22 5.46
N TYR A 194 23.15 -6.16 4.90
CA TYR A 194 24.53 -6.08 4.48
C TYR A 194 25.40 -5.41 5.55
N LEU A 195 26.64 -5.86 5.66
CA LEU A 195 27.66 -5.19 6.48
C LEU A 195 27.90 -3.78 5.91
N ASN A 196 27.90 -2.77 6.78
CA ASN A 196 27.93 -1.34 6.44
C ASN A 196 28.73 -1.00 5.18
N GLY A 197 28.05 -0.52 4.14
CA GLY A 197 28.65 -0.06 2.89
C GLY A 197 29.28 -1.14 2.01
N SER A 198 29.16 -2.42 2.38
CA SER A 198 29.70 -3.55 1.63
C SER A 198 28.61 -4.38 0.93
N LYS A 199 29.04 -5.34 0.08
CA LYS A 199 28.15 -6.37 -0.48
C LYS A 199 28.19 -7.67 0.32
N VAL A 200 28.82 -7.67 1.49
CA VAL A 200 28.91 -8.84 2.37
C VAL A 200 27.59 -8.98 3.14
N VAL A 201 26.94 -10.12 2.98
CA VAL A 201 25.71 -10.43 3.72
C VAL A 201 26.08 -10.68 5.18
N GLN A 202 25.52 -9.87 6.07
CA GLN A 202 25.65 -10.01 7.52
C GLN A 202 24.56 -10.90 8.09
N GLU A 203 23.33 -10.74 7.62
CA GLU A 203 22.18 -11.52 8.03
C GLU A 203 21.26 -11.77 6.83
N TYR A 204 20.72 -12.98 6.74
CA TYR A 204 19.70 -13.37 5.78
C TYR A 204 18.60 -14.14 6.49
N ARG A 205 17.34 -13.81 6.18
CA ARG A 205 16.15 -14.52 6.64
C ARG A 205 15.25 -14.83 5.46
N GLU A 206 14.81 -16.07 5.35
CA GLU A 206 14.13 -16.58 4.16
C GLU A 206 12.69 -16.04 4.01
N GLY A 207 11.98 -15.85 5.11
CA GLY A 207 10.56 -15.53 5.08
C GLY A 207 9.71 -16.75 4.71
N GLY A 208 8.67 -16.53 3.90
CA GLY A 208 7.84 -17.60 3.35
C GLY A 208 6.57 -17.90 4.14
N ALA A 209 6.40 -17.35 5.34
CA ALA A 209 5.15 -17.49 6.09
C ALA A 209 4.11 -16.45 5.66
N MET A 210 2.84 -16.75 5.96
CA MET A 210 1.75 -15.80 5.82
C MET A 210 1.92 -14.66 6.82
N GLN A 211 1.86 -13.43 6.33
CA GLN A 211 1.85 -12.23 7.16
C GLN A 211 0.69 -11.32 6.82
N TYR A 212 0.34 -10.50 7.79
CA TYR A 212 -0.72 -9.52 7.71
C TYR A 212 -0.19 -8.15 8.12
N TRP A 213 -0.68 -7.13 7.45
CA TRP A 213 -0.43 -5.74 7.84
C TRP A 213 -1.74 -5.06 8.16
N ILE A 214 -1.82 -4.39 9.32
CA ILE A 214 -3.03 -3.76 9.85
C ILE A 214 -2.77 -2.28 10.06
N ASN A 215 -3.60 -1.41 9.48
CA ASN A 215 -3.39 0.04 9.51
C ASN A 215 -3.43 0.63 10.92
N THR A 216 -4.30 0.07 11.77
CA THR A 216 -4.44 0.48 13.19
C THR A 216 -4.89 -0.72 14.00
N VAL A 217 -4.13 -1.06 15.04
CA VAL A 217 -4.46 -2.13 15.98
C VAL A 217 -4.91 -1.53 17.30
N SER A 218 -6.12 -1.88 17.73
CA SER A 218 -6.65 -1.45 19.03
C SER A 218 -6.15 -2.36 20.16
N ASN A 219 -5.79 -1.79 21.31
CA ASN A 219 -5.47 -2.56 22.51
C ASN A 219 -6.66 -3.41 22.99
N SER A 220 -7.90 -3.03 22.66
CA SER A 220 -9.10 -3.82 22.98
C SER A 220 -9.16 -5.17 22.24
N TRP A 221 -8.32 -5.39 21.24
CA TRP A 221 -8.24 -6.66 20.49
C TRP A 221 -7.29 -7.68 21.16
N LEU A 222 -6.52 -7.28 22.18
CA LEU A 222 -5.63 -8.20 22.93
C LEU A 222 -6.42 -9.35 23.58
N LYS A 223 -5.81 -10.55 23.57
CA LYS A 223 -6.34 -11.80 24.12
C LYS A 223 -5.38 -12.39 25.17
#